data_3e7aae7e86bb4dbe5e8a5850ddf9947d
#
_entry.id   3e7aae7e86bb4dbe5e8a5850ddf9947d
#
_cell.length_a   1.000
_cell.length_b   1.000
_cell.length_c   1.000
_cell.angle_alpha   90.00
_cell.angle_beta   90.00
_cell.angle_gamma   90.00
#
_symmetry.space_group_name_H-M   'P 1'
#
loop_
_entity.id
_entity.type
_entity.pdbx_description
1 polymer ?
#
loop_
_entity_poly.entity_id
_entity_poly.type
_entity_poly.pdbx_seq_one_letter_code
_entity_poly.pdbx_strand_id
1 'polypeptide(L)'
;NKLRGSDRPQRIFDAVRAVIDATGILKGKRRRALDSTLLDDAVATQDTVTQLVSAIRRVRRLVPEAAAVSVTAHDYDASGKPVCAWDDPDAKAALVSGLVNDARAIIDALDGIELDDLQGDAVGLLALVAGQDVEPGDDEGTWRIAQRVAPDRVISTVDPESRHMHKSRSVYRDGYKAHVAVEPDTGLITATALTPANAGDGPTGVELLAGEERGLQVLADSAYGSGPVRSALAEAGHSAAIKAIPLRRNPKLGSDQFTRDDFVIDHLARTATCPG
;
A
#
# COMPACT_ATOMS: atom_id res chain seq x y z
N ASN A 1 -17.35 -4.75 -16.81
CA ASN A 1 -17.06 -3.39 -16.40
C ASN A 1 -16.18 -2.70 -17.47
N LYS A 2 -16.79 -1.82 -18.30
CA LYS A 2 -16.12 -1.17 -19.44
C LYS A 2 -15.00 -0.18 -19.04
N LEU A 3 -15.01 0.34 -17.82
CA LEU A 3 -13.97 1.25 -17.33
C LEU A 3 -12.73 0.48 -16.86
N ARG A 4 -12.91 -0.67 -16.21
CA ARG A 4 -11.81 -1.50 -15.71
C ARG A 4 -10.92 -2.08 -16.85
N GLY A 5 -11.51 -2.37 -18.00
CA GLY A 5 -10.78 -2.84 -19.19
C GLY A 5 -10.41 -1.72 -20.18
N SER A 6 -10.42 -0.47 -19.76
CA SER A 6 -10.09 0.68 -20.60
C SER A 6 -8.60 1.01 -20.49
N ASP A 7 -7.94 1.17 -21.61
CA ASP A 7 -6.60 1.76 -21.75
C ASP A 7 -6.54 3.26 -21.39
N ARG A 8 -7.72 3.90 -21.22
CA ARG A 8 -7.87 5.31 -20.86
C ARG A 8 -8.82 5.48 -19.66
N PRO A 9 -8.46 5.00 -18.45
CA PRO A 9 -9.32 5.08 -17.27
C PRO A 9 -9.65 6.52 -16.84
N GLN A 10 -8.74 7.47 -17.12
CA GLN A 10 -8.86 8.89 -16.75
C GLN A 10 -9.66 9.73 -17.75
N ARG A 11 -10.13 9.18 -18.86
CA ARG A 11 -10.76 9.93 -19.98
C ARG A 11 -11.88 10.88 -19.58
N ILE A 12 -12.67 10.54 -18.54
CA ILE A 12 -13.76 11.41 -18.05
C ILE A 12 -13.15 12.61 -17.35
N PHE A 13 -12.16 12.39 -16.50
CA PHE A 13 -11.45 13.45 -15.80
C PHE A 13 -10.71 14.36 -16.78
N ASP A 14 -10.05 13.79 -17.80
CA ASP A 14 -9.37 14.55 -18.86
C ASP A 14 -10.33 15.45 -19.63
N ALA A 15 -11.54 14.97 -19.94
CA ALA A 15 -12.57 15.77 -20.60
C ALA A 15 -13.02 16.95 -19.70
N VAL A 16 -13.19 16.73 -18.40
CA VAL A 16 -13.53 17.80 -17.44
C VAL A 16 -12.38 18.80 -17.36
N ARG A 17 -11.13 18.33 -17.28
CA ARG A 17 -9.94 19.21 -17.28
C ARG A 17 -9.88 20.06 -18.53
N ALA A 18 -10.11 19.50 -19.71
CA ALA A 18 -10.12 20.26 -20.96
C ALA A 18 -11.18 21.38 -20.96
N VAL A 19 -12.36 21.16 -20.36
CA VAL A 19 -13.39 22.22 -20.20
C VAL A 19 -12.92 23.29 -19.22
N ILE A 20 -12.34 22.90 -18.08
CA ILE A 20 -11.77 23.84 -17.09
C ILE A 20 -10.73 24.74 -17.76
N ASP A 21 -9.80 24.16 -18.53
CA ASP A 21 -8.73 24.87 -19.21
C ASP A 21 -9.30 25.83 -20.30
N ALA A 22 -10.27 25.35 -21.09
CA ALA A 22 -10.91 26.15 -22.16
C ALA A 22 -11.70 27.35 -21.61
N THR A 23 -12.32 27.20 -20.43
CA THR A 23 -13.08 28.29 -19.79
C THR A 23 -12.17 29.31 -19.08
N GLY A 24 -10.95 28.95 -18.77
CA GLY A 24 -10.00 29.78 -17.99
C GLY A 24 -10.47 30.08 -16.57
N ILE A 25 -11.41 29.29 -16.01
CA ILE A 25 -12.01 29.54 -14.70
C ILE A 25 -10.98 29.49 -13.55
N LEU A 26 -9.83 28.80 -13.76
CA LEU A 26 -8.74 28.73 -12.80
C LEU A 26 -7.69 29.86 -12.98
N LYS A 27 -7.87 30.74 -13.98
CA LYS A 27 -6.94 31.84 -14.20
C LYS A 27 -6.86 32.76 -12.98
N GLY A 28 -5.64 32.93 -12.45
CA GLY A 28 -5.41 33.74 -11.24
C GLY A 28 -5.75 33.04 -9.92
N LYS A 29 -6.26 31.83 -9.93
CA LYS A 29 -6.55 31.01 -8.73
C LYS A 29 -5.25 30.35 -8.26
N ARG A 30 -4.67 30.88 -7.17
CA ARG A 30 -3.35 30.49 -6.67
C ARG A 30 -3.41 29.60 -5.41
N ARG A 31 -4.56 28.96 -5.13
CA ARG A 31 -4.71 28.05 -4.00
C ARG A 31 -5.06 26.63 -4.45
N ARG A 32 -4.50 25.65 -3.76
CA ARG A 32 -4.91 24.24 -3.89
C ARG A 32 -5.05 23.64 -2.50
N ALA A 33 -6.17 22.98 -2.26
CA ALA A 33 -6.40 22.17 -1.08
C ALA A 33 -6.14 20.70 -1.44
N LEU A 34 -5.33 20.02 -0.63
CA LEU A 34 -5.06 18.59 -0.75
C LEU A 34 -5.79 17.85 0.36
N ASP A 35 -6.43 16.76 -0.01
CA ASP A 35 -7.08 15.86 0.94
C ASP A 35 -7.08 14.42 0.42
N SER A 36 -7.31 13.48 1.32
CA SER A 36 -7.45 12.07 0.98
C SER A 36 -8.62 11.43 1.72
N THR A 37 -9.26 10.48 1.09
CA THR A 37 -10.34 9.70 1.70
C THR A 37 -10.13 8.21 1.45
N LEU A 38 -10.50 7.39 2.44
CA LEU A 38 -10.44 5.95 2.33
C LEU A 38 -11.61 5.45 1.51
N LEU A 39 -11.33 4.54 0.60
CA LEU A 39 -12.30 3.76 -0.15
C LEU A 39 -12.19 2.32 0.33
N ASP A 40 -13.26 1.84 0.96
CA ASP A 40 -13.33 0.46 1.44
C ASP A 40 -13.36 -0.50 0.24
N ASP A 41 -12.56 -1.56 0.32
CA ASP A 41 -12.62 -2.66 -0.63
C ASP A 41 -13.81 -3.58 -0.32
N ALA A 42 -14.42 -4.13 -1.36
CA ALA A 42 -15.46 -5.13 -1.25
C ALA A 42 -14.91 -6.56 -1.05
N VAL A 43 -13.59 -6.73 -1.12
CA VAL A 43 -12.94 -8.04 -1.02
C VAL A 43 -12.61 -8.34 0.44
N ALA A 44 -12.99 -9.55 0.88
CA ALA A 44 -12.69 -9.99 2.24
C ALA A 44 -11.20 -10.23 2.44
N THR A 45 -10.68 -9.77 3.59
CA THR A 45 -9.34 -10.12 4.06
C THR A 45 -9.20 -11.63 4.20
N GLN A 46 -8.10 -12.18 3.72
CA GLN A 46 -7.80 -13.60 3.76
C GLN A 46 -6.73 -13.89 4.83
N ASP A 47 -6.90 -15.01 5.53
CA ASP A 47 -5.85 -15.59 6.38
C ASP A 47 -4.73 -16.23 5.52
N THR A 48 -3.57 -16.45 6.12
CA THR A 48 -2.38 -16.98 5.44
C THR A 48 -2.64 -18.30 4.72
N VAL A 49 -3.39 -19.23 5.32
CA VAL A 49 -3.73 -20.51 4.70
C VAL A 49 -4.61 -20.29 3.46
N THR A 50 -5.62 -19.44 3.56
CA THR A 50 -6.51 -19.12 2.45
C THR A 50 -5.75 -18.44 1.30
N GLN A 51 -4.83 -17.55 1.62
CA GLN A 51 -3.98 -16.89 0.60
C GLN A 51 -3.07 -17.89 -0.12
N LEU A 52 -2.36 -18.75 0.62
CA LEU A 52 -1.48 -19.77 0.05
C LEU A 52 -2.27 -20.71 -0.88
N VAL A 53 -3.37 -21.28 -0.40
CA VAL A 53 -4.21 -22.19 -1.20
C VAL A 53 -4.73 -21.50 -2.47
N SER A 54 -5.19 -20.25 -2.35
CA SER A 54 -5.73 -19.49 -3.48
C SER A 54 -4.66 -19.15 -4.53
N ALA A 55 -3.46 -18.74 -4.06
CA ALA A 55 -2.35 -18.41 -4.95
C ALA A 55 -1.81 -19.66 -5.66
N ILE A 56 -1.62 -20.78 -4.95
CA ILE A 56 -1.19 -22.06 -5.54
C ILE A 56 -2.20 -22.52 -6.60
N ARG A 57 -3.50 -22.53 -6.28
CA ARG A 57 -4.55 -22.86 -7.27
C ARG A 57 -4.51 -21.99 -8.50
N ARG A 58 -4.27 -20.70 -8.34
CA ARG A 58 -4.20 -19.76 -9.46
C ARG A 58 -3.02 -20.08 -10.38
N VAL A 59 -1.82 -20.31 -9.82
CA VAL A 59 -0.63 -20.65 -10.60
C VAL A 59 -0.82 -21.99 -11.31
N ARG A 60 -1.27 -23.04 -10.61
CA ARG A 60 -1.53 -24.38 -11.20
C ARG A 60 -2.54 -24.35 -12.33
N ARG A 61 -3.52 -23.46 -12.29
CA ARG A 61 -4.52 -23.28 -13.36
C ARG A 61 -3.98 -22.53 -14.57
N LEU A 62 -3.08 -21.57 -14.37
CA LEU A 62 -2.57 -20.71 -15.42
C LEU A 62 -1.31 -21.27 -16.11
N VAL A 63 -0.49 -22.04 -15.38
CA VAL A 63 0.79 -22.56 -15.82
C VAL A 63 0.76 -24.08 -15.83
N PRO A 64 0.73 -24.71 -17.02
CA PRO A 64 0.66 -26.19 -17.13
C PRO A 64 1.80 -26.92 -16.42
N GLU A 65 3.01 -26.37 -16.45
CA GLU A 65 4.21 -26.90 -15.77
C GLU A 65 4.01 -26.96 -14.27
N ALA A 66 3.37 -25.93 -13.67
CA ALA A 66 3.03 -25.91 -12.26
C ALA A 66 1.99 -26.98 -11.89
N ALA A 67 1.07 -27.29 -12.80
CA ALA A 67 0.09 -28.35 -12.57
C ALA A 67 0.73 -29.74 -12.51
N ALA A 68 1.88 -29.94 -13.15
CA ALA A 68 2.62 -31.19 -13.15
C ALA A 68 3.48 -31.40 -11.89
N VAL A 69 3.69 -30.34 -11.08
CA VAL A 69 4.48 -30.44 -9.84
C VAL A 69 3.72 -31.25 -8.80
N SER A 70 4.43 -32.22 -8.20
CA SER A 70 3.90 -32.99 -7.09
C SER A 70 3.74 -32.13 -5.84
N VAL A 71 2.55 -32.06 -5.31
CA VAL A 71 2.17 -31.29 -4.10
C VAL A 71 1.53 -32.24 -3.09
N THR A 72 1.73 -31.99 -1.81
CA THR A 72 1.37 -32.95 -0.74
C THR A 72 0.52 -32.39 0.38
N ALA A 73 0.52 -31.07 0.57
CA ALA A 73 -0.15 -30.46 1.71
C ALA A 73 -1.67 -30.38 1.55
N HIS A 74 -2.14 -30.30 0.30
CA HIS A 74 -3.57 -30.16 0.01
C HIS A 74 -3.90 -30.61 -1.41
N ASP A 75 -5.12 -31.11 -1.60
CA ASP A 75 -5.71 -31.29 -2.93
C ASP A 75 -6.19 -29.95 -3.47
N TYR A 76 -5.36 -29.31 -4.33
CA TYR A 76 -5.68 -28.00 -4.88
C TYR A 76 -6.76 -28.00 -5.96
N ASP A 77 -7.18 -29.16 -6.43
CA ASP A 77 -8.31 -29.30 -7.37
C ASP A 77 -9.64 -29.39 -6.61
N ALA A 78 -9.61 -29.80 -5.32
CA ALA A 78 -10.78 -29.79 -4.46
C ALA A 78 -11.18 -28.37 -4.06
N SER A 79 -12.49 -28.11 -3.93
CA SER A 79 -13.01 -26.85 -3.42
C SER A 79 -12.90 -26.75 -1.90
N GLY A 80 -12.88 -25.54 -1.36
CA GLY A 80 -12.89 -25.28 0.08
C GLY A 80 -11.51 -25.13 0.72
N LYS A 81 -11.49 -25.09 2.05
CA LYS A 81 -10.27 -25.00 2.85
C LYS A 81 -9.67 -26.39 3.06
N PRO A 82 -8.35 -26.48 3.30
CA PRO A 82 -7.71 -27.72 3.71
C PRO A 82 -8.37 -28.34 4.95
N VAL A 83 -8.35 -29.65 5.04
CA VAL A 83 -8.77 -30.36 6.27
C VAL A 83 -7.66 -30.22 7.31
N CYS A 84 -7.98 -29.70 8.47
CA CYS A 84 -7.03 -29.46 9.57
C CYS A 84 -7.76 -29.52 10.90
N ALA A 85 -7.11 -29.95 11.95
CA ALA A 85 -7.56 -29.77 13.33
C ALA A 85 -7.32 -28.32 13.75
N TRP A 86 -8.27 -27.43 13.43
CA TRP A 86 -8.09 -25.97 13.52
C TRP A 86 -7.84 -25.46 14.95
N ASP A 87 -8.21 -26.22 15.96
CA ASP A 87 -7.98 -25.92 17.37
C ASP A 87 -6.61 -26.41 17.87
N ASP A 88 -5.90 -27.21 17.06
CA ASP A 88 -4.56 -27.72 17.35
C ASP A 88 -3.49 -26.82 16.67
N PRO A 89 -2.64 -26.13 17.47
CA PRO A 89 -1.57 -25.28 16.94
C PRO A 89 -0.53 -26.05 16.10
N ASP A 90 -0.22 -27.29 16.48
CA ASP A 90 0.78 -28.11 15.80
C ASP A 90 0.25 -28.58 14.43
N ALA A 91 -1.01 -28.96 14.35
CA ALA A 91 -1.66 -29.31 13.09
C ALA A 91 -1.71 -28.11 12.14
N LYS A 92 -1.98 -26.91 12.64
CA LYS A 92 -1.92 -25.67 11.84
C LYS A 92 -0.50 -25.35 11.35
N ALA A 93 0.48 -25.51 12.23
CA ALA A 93 1.89 -25.26 11.86
C ALA A 93 2.34 -26.24 10.77
N ALA A 94 2.00 -27.54 10.92
CA ALA A 94 2.29 -28.56 9.92
C ALA A 94 1.61 -28.26 8.57
N LEU A 95 0.33 -27.84 8.57
CA LEU A 95 -0.36 -27.45 7.36
C LEU A 95 0.31 -26.23 6.69
N VAL A 96 0.61 -25.17 7.44
CA VAL A 96 1.27 -23.98 6.90
C VAL A 96 2.63 -24.34 6.31
N SER A 97 3.42 -25.16 7.02
CA SER A 97 4.72 -25.63 6.54
C SER A 97 4.60 -26.40 5.23
N GLY A 98 3.63 -27.31 5.14
CA GLY A 98 3.38 -28.08 3.92
C GLY A 98 2.96 -27.17 2.75
N LEU A 99 2.03 -26.22 2.98
CA LEU A 99 1.59 -25.27 1.95
C LEU A 99 2.72 -24.38 1.44
N VAL A 100 3.62 -23.92 2.32
CA VAL A 100 4.81 -23.13 1.93
C VAL A 100 5.76 -23.99 1.13
N ASN A 101 5.99 -25.25 1.51
CA ASN A 101 6.85 -26.17 0.76
C ASN A 101 6.28 -26.48 -0.63
N ASP A 102 4.96 -26.71 -0.75
CA ASP A 102 4.28 -26.89 -2.04
C ASP A 102 4.45 -25.63 -2.92
N ALA A 103 4.27 -24.42 -2.34
CA ALA A 103 4.46 -23.16 -3.04
C ALA A 103 5.88 -23.02 -3.57
N ARG A 104 6.89 -23.31 -2.74
CA ARG A 104 8.32 -23.25 -3.12
C ARG A 104 8.65 -24.26 -4.20
N ALA A 105 8.19 -25.51 -4.07
CA ALA A 105 8.41 -26.54 -5.09
C ALA A 105 7.85 -26.13 -6.47
N ILE A 106 6.69 -25.45 -6.47
CA ILE A 106 6.11 -24.91 -7.71
C ILE A 106 6.99 -23.77 -8.26
N ILE A 107 7.39 -22.81 -7.41
CA ILE A 107 8.20 -21.67 -7.83
C ILE A 107 9.54 -22.16 -8.39
N ASP A 108 10.22 -23.09 -7.70
CA ASP A 108 11.50 -23.65 -8.12
C ASP A 108 11.38 -24.42 -9.44
N ALA A 109 10.28 -25.15 -9.66
CA ALA A 109 10.03 -25.87 -10.91
C ALA A 109 9.74 -24.94 -12.11
N LEU A 110 9.38 -23.70 -11.85
CA LEU A 110 9.15 -22.69 -12.89
C LEU A 110 10.37 -21.82 -13.19
N ASP A 111 11.49 -22.07 -12.50
CA ASP A 111 12.74 -21.35 -12.79
C ASP A 111 13.20 -21.60 -14.21
N GLY A 112 13.46 -20.52 -14.97
CA GLY A 112 13.85 -20.58 -16.36
C GLY A 112 12.72 -20.88 -17.37
N ILE A 113 11.47 -21.04 -16.93
CA ILE A 113 10.30 -21.15 -17.80
C ILE A 113 9.89 -19.76 -18.29
N GLU A 114 9.65 -19.63 -19.59
CA GLU A 114 9.12 -18.40 -20.16
C GLU A 114 7.63 -18.27 -19.83
N LEU A 115 7.27 -17.20 -19.12
CA LEU A 115 5.92 -16.93 -18.65
C LEU A 115 5.37 -15.68 -19.35
N ASP A 116 4.09 -15.69 -19.69
CA ASP A 116 3.41 -14.47 -20.10
C ASP A 116 3.14 -13.55 -18.88
N ASP A 117 2.68 -12.31 -19.12
CA ASP A 117 2.45 -11.31 -18.07
C ASP A 117 1.47 -11.82 -16.99
N LEU A 118 0.39 -12.50 -17.39
CA LEU A 118 -0.63 -13.02 -16.46
C LEU A 118 -0.09 -14.16 -15.59
N GLN A 119 0.73 -15.03 -16.19
CA GLN A 119 1.40 -16.13 -15.53
C GLN A 119 2.48 -15.59 -14.56
N GLY A 120 3.30 -14.63 -15.02
CA GLY A 120 4.30 -13.96 -14.24
C GLY A 120 3.72 -13.25 -13.00
N ASP A 121 2.61 -12.52 -13.17
CA ASP A 121 1.87 -11.89 -12.06
C ASP A 121 1.37 -12.92 -11.06
N ALA A 122 0.86 -14.06 -11.52
CA ALA A 122 0.36 -15.10 -10.63
C ALA A 122 1.49 -15.78 -9.82
N VAL A 123 2.64 -16.04 -10.45
CA VAL A 123 3.83 -16.62 -9.79
C VAL A 123 4.44 -15.62 -8.83
N GLY A 124 4.55 -14.33 -9.21
CA GLY A 124 5.01 -13.26 -8.34
C GLY A 124 4.14 -13.10 -7.09
N LEU A 125 2.80 -13.16 -7.26
CA LEU A 125 1.87 -13.14 -6.13
C LEU A 125 2.04 -14.37 -5.23
N LEU A 126 2.24 -15.57 -5.79
CA LEU A 126 2.51 -16.78 -5.01
C LEU A 126 3.78 -16.64 -4.18
N ALA A 127 4.86 -16.16 -4.78
CA ALA A 127 6.14 -15.94 -4.09
C ALA A 127 5.99 -14.94 -2.94
N LEU A 128 5.27 -13.84 -3.16
CA LEU A 128 4.99 -12.83 -2.15
C LEU A 128 4.19 -13.42 -0.98
N VAL A 129 3.09 -14.11 -1.25
CA VAL A 129 2.22 -14.72 -0.23
C VAL A 129 2.95 -15.80 0.55
N ALA A 130 3.80 -16.60 -0.11
CA ALA A 130 4.58 -17.65 0.53
C ALA A 130 5.70 -17.11 1.45
N GLY A 131 6.04 -15.82 1.36
CA GLY A 131 7.10 -15.19 2.16
C GLY A 131 6.63 -14.14 3.17
N GLN A 132 5.43 -13.57 3.01
CA GLN A 132 5.05 -12.38 3.77
C GLN A 132 4.70 -12.62 5.25
N ASP A 133 4.10 -13.76 5.58
CA ASP A 133 3.55 -14.06 6.91
C ASP A 133 4.17 -15.31 7.53
N VAL A 134 5.30 -15.78 7.03
CA VAL A 134 5.96 -17.00 7.49
C VAL A 134 7.42 -16.76 7.83
N GLU A 135 7.93 -17.52 8.76
CA GLU A 135 9.34 -17.55 9.13
C GLU A 135 9.82 -19.00 9.25
N PRO A 136 11.13 -19.30 9.13
CA PRO A 136 11.64 -20.63 9.34
C PRO A 136 11.20 -21.21 10.69
N GLY A 137 10.83 -22.48 10.70
CA GLY A 137 10.56 -23.23 11.91
C GLY A 137 11.85 -23.69 12.60
N ASP A 138 11.69 -24.49 13.65
CA ASP A 138 12.84 -24.96 14.44
C ASP A 138 13.63 -26.08 13.74
N ASP A 139 12.97 -26.84 12.86
CA ASP A 139 13.60 -27.88 12.04
C ASP A 139 13.83 -27.39 10.60
N GLU A 140 14.87 -27.94 9.96
CA GLU A 140 15.17 -27.63 8.57
C GLU A 140 13.99 -27.99 7.64
N GLY A 141 13.63 -27.07 6.73
CA GLY A 141 12.50 -27.25 5.80
C GLY A 141 11.13 -27.10 6.43
N THR A 142 11.03 -26.68 7.70
CA THR A 142 9.75 -26.33 8.34
C THR A 142 9.52 -24.83 8.36
N TRP A 143 8.22 -24.44 8.37
CA TRP A 143 7.77 -23.05 8.37
C TRP A 143 6.69 -22.84 9.42
N ARG A 144 6.66 -21.65 10.00
CA ARG A 144 5.58 -21.26 10.92
C ARG A 144 5.09 -19.85 10.59
N ILE A 145 3.90 -19.51 11.06
CA ILE A 145 3.36 -18.16 10.92
C ILE A 145 4.22 -17.20 11.73
N ALA A 146 4.68 -16.11 11.08
CA ALA A 146 5.50 -15.09 11.72
C ALA A 146 4.73 -14.39 12.85
N GLN A 147 5.43 -14.03 13.91
CA GLN A 147 4.83 -13.32 15.05
C GLN A 147 4.45 -11.87 14.72
N ARG A 148 4.99 -11.31 13.66
CA ARG A 148 4.74 -9.94 13.21
C ARG A 148 4.13 -9.94 11.82
N VAL A 149 3.18 -9.04 11.63
CA VAL A 149 2.62 -8.77 10.29
C VAL A 149 3.67 -8.10 9.42
N ALA A 150 3.84 -8.60 8.21
CA ALA A 150 4.76 -8.01 7.24
C ALA A 150 4.36 -6.55 6.94
N PRO A 151 5.33 -5.62 6.83
CA PRO A 151 5.06 -4.31 6.27
C PRO A 151 4.46 -4.47 4.87
N ASP A 152 3.46 -3.68 4.53
CA ASP A 152 2.83 -3.75 3.20
C ASP A 152 2.21 -5.11 2.82
N ARG A 153 1.70 -5.84 3.82
CA ARG A 153 1.08 -7.14 3.64
C ARG A 153 -0.04 -7.11 2.60
N VAL A 154 0.01 -7.99 1.61
CA VAL A 154 -1.14 -8.30 0.75
C VAL A 154 -2.23 -8.96 1.59
N ILE A 155 -3.42 -8.40 1.58
CA ILE A 155 -4.54 -8.86 2.43
C ILE A 155 -5.50 -9.80 1.70
N SER A 156 -5.47 -9.80 0.37
CA SER A 156 -6.29 -10.65 -0.47
C SER A 156 -5.59 -11.00 -1.78
N THR A 157 -5.69 -12.25 -2.21
CA THR A 157 -5.22 -12.71 -3.53
C THR A 157 -6.21 -12.36 -4.66
N VAL A 158 -7.43 -11.93 -4.32
CA VAL A 158 -8.45 -11.48 -5.29
C VAL A 158 -8.19 -10.05 -5.73
N ASP A 159 -7.76 -9.20 -4.81
CA ASP A 159 -7.31 -7.84 -5.05
C ASP A 159 -5.97 -7.60 -4.36
N PRO A 160 -4.86 -7.92 -5.02
CA PRO A 160 -3.53 -7.83 -4.43
C PRO A 160 -3.02 -6.41 -4.18
N GLU A 161 -3.67 -5.38 -4.73
CA GLU A 161 -3.31 -3.98 -4.54
C GLU A 161 -3.98 -3.38 -3.31
N SER A 162 -5.07 -3.99 -2.82
CA SER A 162 -5.75 -3.57 -1.60
C SER A 162 -4.85 -3.73 -0.37
N ARG A 163 -4.86 -2.75 0.53
CA ARG A 163 -4.02 -2.75 1.74
C ARG A 163 -4.83 -2.44 2.99
N HIS A 164 -4.32 -2.99 4.09
CA HIS A 164 -4.81 -2.70 5.42
C HIS A 164 -4.25 -1.37 5.92
N MET A 165 -5.10 -0.53 6.48
CA MET A 165 -4.68 0.70 7.12
C MET A 165 -5.38 0.93 8.45
N HIS A 166 -4.68 1.61 9.36
CA HIS A 166 -5.21 2.09 10.62
C HIS A 166 -5.65 3.55 10.48
N LYS A 167 -6.95 3.83 10.54
CA LYS A 167 -7.46 5.20 10.65
C LYS A 167 -7.24 5.74 12.07
N SER A 168 -7.34 4.86 13.09
CA SER A 168 -7.02 5.13 14.48
C SER A 168 -6.55 3.84 15.15
N ARG A 169 -6.23 3.88 16.46
CA ARG A 169 -5.83 2.67 17.21
C ARG A 169 -6.88 1.56 17.22
N SER A 170 -8.16 1.89 17.02
CA SER A 170 -9.29 0.96 17.07
C SER A 170 -10.08 0.87 15.76
N VAL A 171 -9.75 1.66 14.76
CA VAL A 171 -10.46 1.68 13.46
C VAL A 171 -9.51 1.25 12.36
N TYR A 172 -9.83 0.10 11.79
CA TYR A 172 -9.13 -0.51 10.66
C TYR A 172 -9.98 -0.37 9.41
N ARG A 173 -9.35 -0.22 8.27
CA ARG A 173 -9.97 -0.18 6.94
C ARG A 173 -9.09 -0.93 5.96
N ASP A 174 -9.73 -1.64 5.05
CA ASP A 174 -9.08 -2.37 3.96
C ASP A 174 -9.52 -1.75 2.64
N GLY A 175 -8.58 -1.51 1.75
CA GLY A 175 -8.90 -0.97 0.44
C GLY A 175 -7.84 -0.02 -0.11
N TYR A 176 -8.33 1.15 -0.52
CA TYR A 176 -7.59 2.16 -1.26
C TYR A 176 -7.74 3.53 -0.61
N LYS A 177 -6.93 4.44 -1.07
CA LYS A 177 -7.03 5.86 -0.71
C LYS A 177 -7.16 6.70 -1.97
N ALA A 178 -8.26 7.44 -2.07
CA ALA A 178 -8.44 8.45 -3.10
C ALA A 178 -7.86 9.77 -2.62
N HIS A 179 -6.98 10.36 -3.42
CA HIS A 179 -6.37 11.66 -3.18
C HIS A 179 -6.91 12.67 -4.18
N VAL A 180 -7.13 13.89 -3.72
CA VAL A 180 -7.64 14.98 -4.55
C VAL A 180 -6.87 16.26 -4.31
N ALA A 181 -6.65 17.02 -5.38
CA ALA A 181 -6.29 18.42 -5.33
C ALA A 181 -7.47 19.25 -5.81
N VAL A 182 -7.87 20.26 -5.04
CA VAL A 182 -9.07 21.07 -5.29
C VAL A 182 -8.71 22.54 -5.26
N GLU A 183 -9.25 23.32 -6.20
CA GLU A 183 -9.27 24.78 -6.07
C GLU A 183 -10.40 25.16 -5.10
N PRO A 184 -10.08 25.72 -3.91
CA PRO A 184 -11.05 25.81 -2.81
C PRO A 184 -12.18 26.82 -3.02
N ASP A 185 -12.00 27.84 -3.87
CA ASP A 185 -13.05 28.85 -4.10
C ASP A 185 -14.12 28.36 -5.06
N THR A 186 -13.77 27.52 -6.03
CA THR A 186 -14.67 26.98 -7.04
C THR A 186 -15.12 25.56 -6.73
N GLY A 187 -14.39 24.84 -5.87
CA GLY A 187 -14.61 23.43 -5.60
C GLY A 187 -14.20 22.52 -6.76
N LEU A 188 -13.49 23.04 -7.75
CA LEU A 188 -13.05 22.25 -8.91
C LEU A 188 -11.87 21.34 -8.53
N ILE A 189 -12.02 20.06 -8.85
CA ILE A 189 -10.94 19.08 -8.70
C ILE A 189 -9.95 19.28 -9.84
N THR A 190 -8.69 19.55 -9.48
CA THR A 190 -7.60 19.80 -10.44
C THR A 190 -6.73 18.58 -10.69
N ALA A 191 -6.64 17.67 -9.74
CA ALA A 191 -5.95 16.40 -9.90
C ALA A 191 -6.54 15.33 -8.97
N THR A 192 -6.42 14.07 -9.37
CA THR A 192 -6.82 12.89 -8.57
C THR A 192 -5.78 11.80 -8.68
N ALA A 193 -5.63 11.01 -7.61
CA ALA A 193 -4.86 9.77 -7.62
C ALA A 193 -5.55 8.72 -6.76
N LEU A 194 -5.33 7.45 -7.10
CA LEU A 194 -5.75 6.31 -6.29
C LEU A 194 -4.48 5.55 -5.88
N THR A 195 -4.36 5.26 -4.59
CA THR A 195 -3.24 4.49 -4.04
C THR A 195 -3.75 3.37 -3.13
N PRO A 196 -2.94 2.35 -2.83
CA PRO A 196 -3.23 1.45 -1.71
C PRO A 196 -3.49 2.24 -0.42
N ALA A 197 -4.37 1.71 0.46
CA ALA A 197 -4.83 2.46 1.64
C ALA A 197 -3.70 2.88 2.61
N ASN A 198 -2.60 2.12 2.65
CA ASN A 198 -1.44 2.40 3.50
C ASN A 198 -0.44 3.42 2.92
N ALA A 199 -0.64 3.89 1.69
CA ALA A 199 0.23 4.90 1.09
C ALA A 199 0.18 6.23 1.87
N GLY A 200 1.32 6.92 1.96
CA GLY A 200 1.44 8.20 2.64
C GLY A 200 0.76 9.33 1.87
N ASP A 201 0.01 10.19 2.56
CA ASP A 201 -0.70 11.31 1.93
C ASP A 201 0.25 12.35 1.34
N GLY A 202 1.34 12.64 2.05
CA GLY A 202 2.26 13.71 1.69
C GLY A 202 2.92 13.55 0.32
N PRO A 203 3.62 12.45 0.03
CA PRO A 203 4.24 12.23 -1.28
C PRO A 203 3.25 12.30 -2.43
N THR A 204 2.10 11.62 -2.30
CA THR A 204 1.03 11.64 -3.32
C THR A 204 0.48 13.06 -3.52
N GLY A 205 0.33 13.82 -2.42
CA GLY A 205 -0.12 15.22 -2.52
C GLY A 205 0.84 16.11 -3.31
N VAL A 206 2.15 15.89 -3.19
CA VAL A 206 3.16 16.60 -4.02
C VAL A 206 3.03 16.20 -5.49
N GLU A 207 2.85 14.91 -5.78
CA GLU A 207 2.67 14.40 -7.14
C GLU A 207 1.43 14.98 -7.83
N LEU A 208 0.33 15.17 -7.09
CA LEU A 208 -0.89 15.80 -7.62
C LEU A 208 -0.66 17.23 -8.13
N LEU A 209 0.39 17.91 -7.67
CA LEU A 209 0.72 19.27 -8.07
C LEU A 209 1.79 19.34 -9.17
N ALA A 210 2.30 18.21 -9.66
CA ALA A 210 3.41 18.18 -10.62
C ALA A 210 3.14 18.92 -11.94
N GLY A 211 1.87 19.04 -12.34
CA GLY A 211 1.46 19.77 -13.55
C GLY A 211 1.00 21.22 -13.32
N GLU A 212 1.08 21.72 -12.08
CA GLU A 212 0.59 23.05 -11.73
C GLU A 212 1.67 24.13 -11.91
N GLU A 213 1.23 25.35 -12.20
CA GLU A 213 2.15 26.51 -12.26
C GLU A 213 2.73 26.83 -10.88
N ARG A 214 3.98 27.30 -10.86
CA ARG A 214 4.64 27.76 -9.62
C ARG A 214 3.87 28.90 -8.94
N GLY A 215 4.06 29.05 -7.64
CA GLY A 215 3.48 30.15 -6.86
C GLY A 215 2.10 29.82 -6.26
N LEU A 216 1.76 28.56 -6.11
CA LEU A 216 0.54 28.15 -5.37
C LEU A 216 0.75 28.27 -3.87
N GLN A 217 -0.34 28.57 -3.16
CA GLN A 217 -0.50 28.33 -1.73
C GLN A 217 -1.22 26.98 -1.54
N VAL A 218 -0.51 26.02 -0.95
CA VAL A 218 -1.03 24.66 -0.72
C VAL A 218 -1.59 24.56 0.68
N LEU A 219 -2.87 24.22 0.77
CA LEU A 219 -3.59 23.97 2.02
C LEU A 219 -3.75 22.46 2.20
N ALA A 220 -3.49 21.96 3.39
CA ALA A 220 -3.75 20.57 3.76
C ALA A 220 -3.77 20.40 5.29
N ASP A 221 -4.16 19.25 5.76
CA ASP A 221 -4.05 18.90 7.16
C ASP A 221 -2.60 18.56 7.56
N SER A 222 -2.38 18.23 8.83
CA SER A 222 -1.05 17.93 9.36
C SER A 222 -0.43 16.63 8.83
N ALA A 223 -1.19 15.73 8.18
CA ALA A 223 -0.64 14.53 7.55
C ALA A 223 0.34 14.89 6.42
N TYR A 224 0.11 16.03 5.76
CA TYR A 224 1.00 16.61 4.74
C TYR A 224 2.11 17.51 5.33
N GLY A 225 2.15 17.69 6.65
CA GLY A 225 3.02 18.67 7.33
C GLY A 225 4.44 18.19 7.65
N SER A 226 4.93 17.12 7.00
CA SER A 226 6.30 16.62 7.22
C SER A 226 7.37 17.53 6.61
N GLY A 227 8.60 17.47 7.14
CA GLY A 227 9.74 18.22 6.61
C GLY A 227 9.99 17.94 5.12
N PRO A 228 10.09 16.65 4.70
CA PRO A 228 10.27 16.30 3.30
C PRO A 228 9.19 16.86 2.37
N VAL A 229 7.90 16.80 2.75
CA VAL A 229 6.80 17.34 1.95
C VAL A 229 6.90 18.86 1.81
N ARG A 230 7.20 19.56 2.91
CA ARG A 230 7.39 21.02 2.89
C ARG A 230 8.57 21.42 2.02
N SER A 231 9.68 20.67 2.05
CA SER A 231 10.84 20.89 1.17
C SER A 231 10.46 20.71 -0.29
N ALA A 232 9.80 19.60 -0.62
CA ALA A 232 9.37 19.30 -1.98
C ALA A 232 8.40 20.37 -2.54
N LEU A 233 7.45 20.86 -1.73
CA LEU A 233 6.57 21.97 -2.12
C LEU A 233 7.36 23.26 -2.37
N ALA A 234 8.33 23.59 -1.53
CA ALA A 234 9.17 24.77 -1.69
C ALA A 234 10.06 24.68 -2.96
N GLU A 235 10.65 23.53 -3.23
CA GLU A 235 11.45 23.25 -4.43
C GLU A 235 10.60 23.34 -5.70
N ALA A 236 9.35 22.87 -5.65
CA ALA A 236 8.36 23.06 -6.71
C ALA A 236 7.91 24.54 -6.85
N GLY A 237 8.31 25.41 -5.94
CA GLY A 237 7.99 26.85 -5.94
C GLY A 237 6.62 27.18 -5.36
N HIS A 238 6.09 26.32 -4.49
CA HIS A 238 4.83 26.51 -3.79
C HIS A 238 5.06 26.92 -2.33
N SER A 239 4.08 27.58 -1.72
CA SER A 239 4.05 27.90 -0.29
C SER A 239 3.10 26.95 0.45
N ALA A 240 3.50 26.44 1.61
CA ALA A 240 2.70 25.50 2.40
C ALA A 240 1.95 26.23 3.53
N ALA A 241 0.62 26.30 3.44
CA ALA A 241 -0.27 26.69 4.53
C ALA A 241 -0.79 25.43 5.25
N ILE A 242 0.14 24.65 5.78
CA ILE A 242 -0.08 23.32 6.37
C ILE A 242 0.48 23.35 7.79
N LYS A 243 -0.26 22.81 8.76
CA LYS A 243 0.28 22.64 10.12
C LYS A 243 1.41 21.62 10.12
N ALA A 244 2.46 21.88 10.89
CA ALA A 244 3.49 20.85 11.13
C ALA A 244 2.88 19.62 11.80
N ILE A 245 3.44 18.44 11.52
CA ILE A 245 3.07 17.22 12.25
C ILE A 245 3.27 17.46 13.75
N PRO A 246 2.25 17.15 14.58
CA PRO A 246 2.38 17.32 16.02
C PRO A 246 3.55 16.52 16.57
N LEU A 247 4.24 17.09 17.54
CA LEU A 247 5.28 16.40 18.30
C LEU A 247 4.67 15.20 19.03
N ARG A 248 5.23 14.02 18.79
CA ARG A 248 4.82 12.80 19.48
C ARG A 248 5.99 12.25 20.26
N ARG A 249 5.83 12.15 21.59
CA ARG A 249 6.73 11.35 22.42
C ARG A 249 6.38 9.88 22.28
N ASN A 250 7.40 9.03 22.20
CA ASN A 250 7.19 7.58 22.20
C ASN A 250 7.04 7.09 23.65
N PRO A 251 5.84 6.64 24.09
CA PRO A 251 5.63 6.24 25.49
C PRO A 251 6.54 5.10 25.96
N LYS A 252 7.10 4.33 25.00
CA LYS A 252 7.98 3.18 25.31
C LYS A 252 9.40 3.61 25.71
N LEU A 253 9.80 4.84 25.42
CA LEU A 253 11.16 5.34 25.69
C LEU A 253 11.25 6.18 27.00
N GLY A 254 10.19 6.29 27.77
CA GLY A 254 10.17 7.02 29.04
C GLY A 254 10.03 8.54 28.90
N SER A 255 10.25 9.26 30.02
CA SER A 255 10.09 10.73 30.10
C SER A 255 11.28 11.52 29.53
N ASP A 256 12.44 10.89 29.37
CA ASP A 256 13.71 11.54 29.07
C ASP A 256 13.99 11.71 27.56
N GLN A 257 12.92 11.69 26.76
CA GLN A 257 13.02 11.91 25.32
C GLN A 257 13.06 13.41 25.01
N PHE A 258 14.05 13.80 24.23
CA PHE A 258 14.05 15.11 23.59
C PHE A 258 13.06 15.14 22.42
N THR A 259 12.36 16.24 22.30
CA THR A 259 11.54 16.59 21.14
C THR A 259 12.22 17.68 20.34
N ARG A 260 11.72 17.98 19.15
CA ARG A 260 12.26 19.09 18.33
C ARG A 260 12.37 20.39 19.12
N ASP A 261 11.44 20.67 20.00
CA ASP A 261 11.35 21.94 20.72
C ASP A 261 12.37 22.03 21.87
N ASP A 262 13.03 20.92 22.21
CA ASP A 262 14.12 20.89 23.18
C ASP A 262 15.48 21.27 22.57
N PHE A 263 15.59 21.29 21.22
CA PHE A 263 16.82 21.68 20.50
C PHE A 263 16.85 23.18 20.21
N VAL A 264 18.02 23.77 20.35
CA VAL A 264 18.27 25.13 19.86
C VAL A 264 18.65 25.07 18.38
N ILE A 265 17.78 25.62 17.51
CA ILE A 265 17.94 25.58 16.07
C ILE A 265 18.36 26.97 15.57
N ASP A 266 19.56 27.06 14.99
CA ASP A 266 20.03 28.24 14.26
C ASP A 266 19.81 28.04 12.76
N HIS A 267 18.81 28.72 12.21
CA HIS A 267 18.45 28.62 10.80
C HIS A 267 19.48 29.27 9.86
N LEU A 268 20.23 30.29 10.35
CA LEU A 268 21.26 30.98 9.56
C LEU A 268 22.53 30.14 9.46
N ALA A 269 22.98 29.61 10.61
CA ALA A 269 24.15 28.74 10.66
C ALA A 269 23.83 27.30 10.20
N ARG A 270 22.53 26.94 10.00
CA ARG A 270 22.07 25.59 9.70
C ARG A 270 22.54 24.55 10.72
N THR A 271 22.52 24.90 12.00
CA THR A 271 22.95 24.04 13.10
C THR A 271 21.80 23.77 14.06
N ALA A 272 21.87 22.65 14.74
CA ALA A 272 20.99 22.29 15.84
C ALA A 272 21.83 21.83 17.04
N THR A 273 21.65 22.47 18.20
CA THR A 273 22.34 22.08 19.43
C THR A 273 21.44 21.19 20.27
N CYS A 274 21.95 20.02 20.66
CA CYS A 274 21.27 19.10 21.55
C CYS A 274 21.23 19.66 22.97
N PRO A 275 20.14 19.52 23.74
CA PRO A 275 20.04 20.01 25.10
C PRO A 275 20.78 19.13 26.15
N GLY A 276 21.27 17.94 25.76
CA GLY A 276 21.98 17.01 26.65
C GLY A 276 23.40 16.67 26.22
#